data_880f916b981045984ca9e6f4a0c2098f
#
_entry.id   880f916b981045984ca9e6f4a0c2098f
#
_cell.length_a   1.000
_cell.length_b   1.000
_cell.length_c   1.000
_cell.angle_alpha   90.00
_cell.angle_beta   90.00
_cell.angle_gamma   90.00
#
_symmetry.space_group_name_H-M   'P 1'
#
loop_
_entity.id
_entity.type
_entity.pdbx_description
1 polymer ?
#
loop_
_entity_poly.entity_id
_entity_poly.type
_entity_poly.pdbx_seq_one_letter_code
_entity_poly.pdbx_strand_id
1 'polypeptide(L)'
;MTVSRVFPRFEDKWVMVTGAGTGFGATLARRAAAEGANVIVHYNTSASGAETTAAAVRELGREALIYRADIKSWADIRAMIQRAWTDTGGVDVLINNVGDIATDQTTWREIDEAVIDRVLAVDIKGTMLMIHEMGTRMLERGRGSIVNIASTVVVRGSPRAPQYAAGKYGILGLTKSYASAFAPTVRVNAFGPGFMETEAILTRPDWNSGRKERVLSQTPMGRIPAPEELAAAALFLATDDAAHMTGNFIMCDGGYSMIGA
;
A
#
# COMPACT_ATOMS: atom_id res chain seq x y z
N MET A 1 -1.63 28.22 3.53
CA MET A 1 -1.23 26.82 3.34
C MET A 1 0.05 26.80 2.53
N THR A 2 1.17 26.44 3.13
CA THR A 2 2.45 26.33 2.42
C THR A 2 2.35 25.12 1.49
N VAL A 3 2.34 25.36 0.19
CA VAL A 3 2.48 24.28 -0.79
C VAL A 3 3.82 23.60 -0.51
N SER A 4 3.79 22.41 0.08
CA SER A 4 4.99 21.61 0.28
C SER A 4 5.66 21.42 -1.08
N ARG A 5 6.89 21.92 -1.25
CA ARG A 5 7.67 21.68 -2.46
C ARG A 5 7.78 20.18 -2.64
N VAL A 6 7.18 19.65 -3.70
CA VAL A 6 7.32 18.26 -4.10
C VAL A 6 8.67 18.14 -4.80
N PHE A 7 9.58 17.38 -4.23
CA PHE A 7 10.87 17.08 -4.86
C PHE A 7 10.73 15.86 -5.77
N PRO A 8 11.38 15.85 -6.96
CA PRO A 8 11.30 14.72 -7.88
C PRO A 8 12.17 13.55 -7.39
N ARG A 9 11.65 12.77 -6.43
CA ARG A 9 12.36 11.62 -5.85
C ARG A 9 12.35 10.38 -6.75
N PHE A 10 11.47 10.35 -7.77
CA PHE A 10 11.24 9.21 -8.65
C PHE A 10 11.40 9.58 -10.13
N GLU A 11 12.25 10.56 -10.46
CA GLU A 11 12.45 10.99 -11.84
C GLU A 11 12.73 9.78 -12.74
N ASP A 12 11.91 9.61 -13.78
CA ASP A 12 11.97 8.52 -14.78
C ASP A 12 11.92 7.08 -14.24
N LYS A 13 11.59 6.88 -12.94
CA LYS A 13 11.39 5.55 -12.36
C LYS A 13 9.96 5.06 -12.62
N TRP A 14 9.82 3.75 -12.83
CA TRP A 14 8.53 3.10 -12.88
C TRP A 14 8.09 2.60 -11.51
N VAL A 15 6.95 3.09 -11.05
CA VAL A 15 6.32 2.72 -9.78
C VAL A 15 5.03 1.95 -10.04
N MET A 16 4.97 0.68 -9.65
CA MET A 16 3.73 -0.10 -9.66
C MET A 16 3.02 0.01 -8.32
N VAL A 17 1.73 0.38 -8.35
CA VAL A 17 0.89 0.44 -7.14
C VAL A 17 -0.28 -0.53 -7.30
N THR A 18 -0.39 -1.50 -6.39
CA THR A 18 -1.51 -2.44 -6.41
C THR A 18 -2.76 -1.81 -5.79
N GLY A 19 -3.94 -2.05 -6.40
CA GLY A 19 -5.19 -1.44 -5.95
C GLY A 19 -5.22 0.08 -6.09
N ALA A 20 -4.59 0.60 -7.17
CA ALA A 20 -4.47 2.03 -7.42
C ALA A 20 -5.71 2.66 -8.08
N GLY A 21 -6.80 1.91 -8.26
CA GLY A 21 -8.05 2.45 -8.81
C GLY A 21 -8.83 3.33 -7.83
N THR A 22 -8.62 3.21 -6.52
CA THR A 22 -9.38 3.96 -5.51
C THR A 22 -8.56 4.21 -4.24
N GLY A 23 -9.07 5.06 -3.37
CA GLY A 23 -8.59 5.25 -1.99
C GLY A 23 -7.10 5.57 -1.89
N PHE A 24 -6.43 4.95 -0.91
CA PHE A 24 -5.03 5.23 -0.64
C PHE A 24 -4.09 4.82 -1.79
N GLY A 25 -4.42 3.73 -2.51
CA GLY A 25 -3.64 3.31 -3.69
C GLY A 25 -3.64 4.35 -4.81
N ALA A 26 -4.80 4.97 -5.09
CA ALA A 26 -4.90 6.06 -6.05
C ALA A 26 -4.11 7.30 -5.58
N THR A 27 -4.12 7.60 -4.28
CA THR A 27 -3.35 8.70 -3.70
C THR A 27 -1.84 8.44 -3.80
N LEU A 28 -1.38 7.21 -3.51
CA LEU A 28 0.02 6.79 -3.69
C LEU A 28 0.47 6.95 -5.15
N ALA A 29 -0.36 6.53 -6.09
CA ALA A 29 -0.07 6.63 -7.53
C ALA A 29 0.09 8.09 -7.98
N ARG A 30 -0.88 8.95 -7.65
CA ARG A 30 -0.82 10.39 -7.97
C ARG A 30 0.37 11.08 -7.29
N ARG A 31 0.63 10.74 -6.03
CA ARG A 31 1.76 11.32 -5.30
C ARG A 31 3.10 10.88 -5.89
N ALA A 32 3.27 9.62 -6.27
CA ALA A 32 4.48 9.14 -6.96
C ALA A 32 4.69 9.89 -8.29
N ALA A 33 3.62 10.09 -9.09
CA ALA A 33 3.69 10.85 -10.32
C ALA A 33 4.09 12.32 -10.09
N ALA A 34 3.53 12.98 -9.08
CA ALA A 34 3.92 14.34 -8.70
C ALA A 34 5.41 14.44 -8.29
N GLU A 35 5.99 13.33 -7.85
CA GLU A 35 7.40 13.21 -7.50
C GLU A 35 8.28 12.67 -8.66
N GLY A 36 7.77 12.64 -9.89
CA GLY A 36 8.51 12.34 -11.11
C GLY A 36 8.35 10.89 -11.63
N ALA A 37 7.56 10.03 -10.99
CA ALA A 37 7.39 8.65 -11.42
C ALA A 37 6.51 8.51 -12.66
N ASN A 38 6.84 7.56 -13.52
CA ASN A 38 5.88 6.88 -14.38
C ASN A 38 5.16 5.81 -13.55
N VAL A 39 3.87 5.59 -13.78
CA VAL A 39 3.06 4.79 -12.85
C VAL A 39 2.35 3.64 -13.54
N ILE A 40 2.43 2.46 -12.95
CA ILE A 40 1.61 1.31 -13.29
C ILE A 40 0.46 1.24 -12.28
N VAL A 41 -0.74 1.50 -12.79
CA VAL A 41 -2.00 1.46 -12.04
C VAL A 41 -2.59 0.06 -12.14
N HIS A 42 -2.43 -0.74 -11.09
CA HIS A 42 -3.08 -2.05 -11.04
C HIS A 42 -4.45 -1.95 -10.39
N TYR A 43 -5.42 -2.68 -10.94
CA TYR A 43 -6.77 -2.86 -10.38
C TYR A 43 -7.28 -4.29 -10.60
N ASN A 44 -8.33 -4.69 -9.87
CA ASN A 44 -9.08 -5.91 -10.16
C ASN A 44 -10.51 -5.59 -10.64
N THR A 45 -11.26 -4.79 -9.89
CA THR A 45 -12.69 -4.51 -10.15
C THR A 45 -12.98 -3.06 -10.49
N SER A 46 -12.17 -2.10 -10.02
CA SER A 46 -12.39 -0.66 -10.20
C SER A 46 -11.74 -0.13 -11.49
N ALA A 47 -12.26 -0.52 -12.65
CA ALA A 47 -11.72 -0.08 -13.94
C ALA A 47 -11.82 1.44 -14.15
N SER A 48 -12.99 2.04 -13.89
CA SER A 48 -13.19 3.49 -14.03
C SER A 48 -12.30 4.30 -13.09
N GLY A 49 -12.10 3.82 -11.85
CA GLY A 49 -11.18 4.45 -10.91
C GLY A 49 -9.72 4.35 -11.36
N ALA A 50 -9.33 3.23 -11.97
CA ALA A 50 -7.98 3.08 -12.54
C ALA A 50 -7.74 4.06 -13.71
N GLU A 51 -8.73 4.25 -14.58
CA GLU A 51 -8.66 5.25 -15.65
C GLU A 51 -8.56 6.68 -15.09
N THR A 52 -9.36 7.01 -14.08
CA THR A 52 -9.29 8.32 -13.39
C THR A 52 -7.90 8.55 -12.79
N THR A 53 -7.34 7.55 -12.13
CA THR A 53 -5.99 7.65 -11.56
C THR A 53 -4.93 7.82 -12.63
N ALA A 54 -5.02 7.05 -13.71
CA ALA A 54 -4.07 7.14 -14.83
C ALA A 54 -4.18 8.48 -15.58
N ALA A 55 -5.38 9.03 -15.75
CA ALA A 55 -5.59 10.36 -16.31
C ALA A 55 -4.88 11.42 -15.45
N ALA A 56 -5.07 11.38 -14.12
CA ALA A 56 -4.40 12.31 -13.21
C ALA A 56 -2.86 12.19 -13.23
N VAL A 57 -2.32 11.00 -13.43
CA VAL A 57 -0.87 10.80 -13.63
C VAL A 57 -0.39 11.46 -14.93
N ARG A 58 -1.15 11.29 -16.02
CA ARG A 58 -0.81 11.88 -17.33
C ARG A 58 -0.92 13.43 -17.31
N GLU A 59 -1.87 13.99 -16.57
CA GLU A 59 -1.97 15.44 -16.33
C GLU A 59 -0.74 16.02 -15.64
N LEU A 60 -0.01 15.23 -14.86
CA LEU A 60 1.27 15.59 -14.26
C LEU A 60 2.45 15.43 -15.23
N GLY A 61 2.20 15.11 -16.51
CA GLY A 61 3.23 14.93 -17.54
C GLY A 61 3.99 13.60 -17.43
N ARG A 62 3.42 12.58 -16.76
CA ARG A 62 4.03 11.27 -16.57
C ARG A 62 3.30 10.18 -17.34
N GLU A 63 3.98 9.09 -17.64
CA GLU A 63 3.37 7.93 -18.29
C GLU A 63 2.53 7.13 -17.28
N ALA A 64 1.39 6.62 -17.74
CA ALA A 64 0.52 5.76 -16.94
C ALA A 64 0.10 4.54 -17.76
N LEU A 65 0.40 3.35 -17.24
CA LEU A 65 -0.06 2.07 -17.73
C LEU A 65 -1.11 1.49 -16.77
N ILE A 66 -2.12 0.82 -17.32
CA ILE A 66 -3.21 0.26 -16.53
C ILE A 66 -3.26 -1.25 -16.78
N TYR A 67 -3.19 -2.03 -15.68
CA TYR A 67 -3.28 -3.49 -15.76
C TYR A 67 -4.31 -4.04 -14.79
N ARG A 68 -5.13 -4.95 -15.30
CA ARG A 68 -6.05 -5.74 -14.49
C ARG A 68 -5.42 -7.07 -14.11
N ALA A 69 -5.51 -7.44 -12.82
CA ALA A 69 -5.19 -8.78 -12.34
C ALA A 69 -5.97 -9.08 -11.05
N ASP A 70 -6.30 -10.34 -10.79
CA ASP A 70 -6.72 -10.78 -9.46
C ASP A 70 -5.46 -11.23 -8.69
N ILE A 71 -5.09 -10.51 -7.63
CA ILE A 71 -3.89 -10.85 -6.84
C ILE A 71 -4.00 -12.21 -6.13
N LYS A 72 -5.16 -12.83 -6.07
CA LYS A 72 -5.35 -14.20 -5.56
C LYS A 72 -4.92 -15.26 -6.60
N SER A 73 -4.81 -14.87 -7.87
CA SER A 73 -4.42 -15.72 -8.98
C SER A 73 -2.94 -15.54 -9.33
N TRP A 74 -2.15 -16.58 -9.13
CA TRP A 74 -0.73 -16.55 -9.52
C TRP A 74 -0.55 -16.37 -11.02
N ALA A 75 -1.40 -16.98 -11.84
CA ALA A 75 -1.35 -16.84 -13.29
C ALA A 75 -1.57 -15.38 -13.73
N ASP A 76 -2.56 -14.69 -13.15
CA ASP A 76 -2.85 -13.28 -13.46
C ASP A 76 -1.69 -12.38 -13.05
N ILE A 77 -1.14 -12.58 -11.84
CA ILE A 77 0.02 -11.82 -11.35
C ILE A 77 1.21 -11.97 -12.29
N ARG A 78 1.54 -13.22 -12.65
CA ARG A 78 2.66 -13.52 -13.54
C ARG A 78 2.48 -12.88 -14.92
N ALA A 79 1.30 -12.99 -15.50
CA ALA A 79 1.00 -12.38 -16.79
C ALA A 79 1.09 -10.84 -16.72
N MET A 80 0.53 -10.23 -15.69
CA MET A 80 0.60 -8.79 -15.45
C MET A 80 2.03 -8.30 -15.29
N ILE A 81 2.82 -8.94 -14.44
CA ILE A 81 4.22 -8.54 -14.18
C ILE A 81 5.07 -8.74 -15.42
N GLN A 82 4.90 -9.85 -16.15
CA GLN A 82 5.58 -10.07 -17.43
C GLN A 82 5.30 -8.93 -18.42
N ARG A 83 4.03 -8.56 -18.55
CA ARG A 83 3.63 -7.48 -19.44
C ARG A 83 4.18 -6.13 -18.98
N ALA A 84 4.04 -5.81 -17.69
CA ALA A 84 4.59 -4.58 -17.12
C ALA A 84 6.09 -4.46 -17.37
N TRP A 85 6.82 -5.56 -17.20
CA TRP A 85 8.27 -5.59 -17.44
C TRP A 85 8.64 -5.36 -18.90
N THR A 86 7.88 -5.97 -19.83
CA THR A 86 8.09 -5.79 -21.26
C THR A 86 7.78 -4.35 -21.71
N ASP A 87 6.67 -3.79 -21.23
CA ASP A 87 6.20 -2.47 -21.67
C ASP A 87 7.05 -1.32 -21.09
N THR A 88 7.72 -1.54 -19.95
CA THR A 88 8.50 -0.49 -19.26
C THR A 88 10.02 -0.67 -19.30
N GLY A 89 10.50 -1.82 -19.72
CA GLY A 89 11.91 -2.20 -19.57
C GLY A 89 12.33 -2.48 -18.13
N GLY A 90 11.39 -2.52 -17.19
CA GLY A 90 11.60 -2.86 -15.78
C GLY A 90 10.91 -1.92 -14.80
N VAL A 91 10.48 -2.46 -13.67
CA VAL A 91 9.81 -1.73 -12.58
C VAL A 91 10.80 -1.47 -11.45
N ASP A 92 10.93 -0.21 -11.02
CA ASP A 92 11.89 0.19 -9.98
C ASP A 92 11.32 0.03 -8.57
N VAL A 93 10.00 0.27 -8.44
CA VAL A 93 9.30 0.25 -7.15
C VAL A 93 8.00 -0.53 -7.26
N LEU A 94 7.77 -1.44 -6.32
CA LEU A 94 6.47 -2.08 -6.09
C LEU A 94 5.87 -1.59 -4.77
N ILE A 95 4.64 -1.08 -4.82
CA ILE A 95 3.85 -0.77 -3.62
C ILE A 95 2.69 -1.74 -3.53
N ASN A 96 2.77 -2.69 -2.61
CA ASN A 96 1.70 -3.61 -2.28
C ASN A 96 0.69 -2.92 -1.36
N ASN A 97 -0.34 -2.33 -1.95
CA ASN A 97 -1.38 -1.61 -1.21
C ASN A 97 -2.70 -2.39 -1.11
N VAL A 98 -2.96 -3.37 -1.98
CA VAL A 98 -4.19 -4.18 -1.87
C VAL A 98 -4.27 -4.85 -0.51
N GLY A 99 -5.47 -4.77 0.09
CA GLY A 99 -5.83 -5.47 1.31
C GLY A 99 -7.34 -5.54 1.46
N ASP A 100 -7.84 -6.53 2.17
CA ASP A 100 -9.28 -6.70 2.39
C ASP A 100 -9.77 -5.83 3.55
N ILE A 101 -10.00 -4.55 3.29
CA ILE A 101 -10.54 -3.61 4.28
C ILE A 101 -12.03 -3.81 4.56
N ALA A 102 -12.77 -4.55 3.73
CA ALA A 102 -14.19 -4.82 3.95
C ALA A 102 -14.39 -5.67 5.21
N THR A 103 -13.43 -6.50 5.56
CA THR A 103 -13.47 -7.33 6.76
C THR A 103 -13.35 -6.56 8.07
N ASP A 104 -12.84 -5.32 8.07
CA ASP A 104 -12.86 -4.44 9.25
C ASP A 104 -14.30 -4.07 9.69
N GLN A 105 -15.28 -4.31 8.85
CA GLN A 105 -16.71 -4.08 9.17
C GLN A 105 -17.37 -5.29 9.85
N THR A 106 -16.80 -6.49 9.69
CA THR A 106 -17.32 -7.72 10.30
C THR A 106 -16.73 -7.89 11.70
N THR A 107 -17.57 -8.14 12.69
CA THR A 107 -17.08 -8.39 14.05
C THR A 107 -16.57 -9.82 14.19
N TRP A 108 -15.71 -10.07 15.19
CA TRP A 108 -15.20 -11.43 15.47
C TRP A 108 -16.30 -12.46 15.72
N ARG A 109 -17.53 -12.02 16.07
CA ARG A 109 -18.70 -12.91 16.27
C ARG A 109 -19.35 -13.35 14.96
N GLU A 110 -19.07 -12.63 13.88
CA GLU A 110 -19.72 -12.80 12.58
C GLU A 110 -18.76 -13.33 11.50
N ILE A 111 -17.49 -13.57 11.88
CA ILE A 111 -16.53 -14.17 10.94
C ILE A 111 -16.88 -15.64 10.69
N ASP A 112 -16.80 -16.03 9.41
CA ASP A 112 -16.90 -17.40 8.94
C ASP A 112 -15.61 -17.80 8.21
N GLU A 113 -15.54 -19.06 7.79
CA GLU A 113 -14.38 -19.61 7.07
C GLU A 113 -14.11 -18.84 5.76
N ALA A 114 -15.16 -18.45 5.04
CA ALA A 114 -15.03 -17.72 3.77
C ALA A 114 -14.39 -16.33 3.96
N VAL A 115 -14.72 -15.65 5.07
CA VAL A 115 -14.09 -14.36 5.44
C VAL A 115 -12.61 -14.57 5.77
N ILE A 116 -12.29 -15.62 6.52
CA ILE A 116 -10.88 -15.95 6.86
C ILE A 116 -10.08 -16.26 5.60
N ASP A 117 -10.59 -17.18 4.77
CA ASP A 117 -9.92 -17.58 3.52
C ASP A 117 -9.71 -16.39 2.59
N ARG A 118 -10.69 -15.50 2.46
CA ARG A 118 -10.57 -14.30 1.64
C ARG A 118 -9.47 -13.38 2.13
N VAL A 119 -9.39 -13.11 3.44
CA VAL A 119 -8.33 -12.28 4.02
C VAL A 119 -6.96 -12.90 3.80
N LEU A 120 -6.81 -14.19 4.08
CA LEU A 120 -5.54 -14.89 3.88
C LEU A 120 -5.13 -14.90 2.40
N ALA A 121 -6.09 -15.12 1.51
CA ALA A 121 -5.84 -15.11 0.06
C ALA A 121 -5.43 -13.73 -0.46
N VAL A 122 -6.07 -12.66 0.01
CA VAL A 122 -5.81 -11.29 -0.45
C VAL A 122 -4.56 -10.71 0.21
N ASP A 123 -4.56 -10.64 1.56
CA ASP A 123 -3.53 -9.91 2.30
C ASP A 123 -2.20 -10.67 2.38
N ILE A 124 -2.23 -11.99 2.55
CA ILE A 124 -0.99 -12.79 2.73
C ILE A 124 -0.55 -13.40 1.40
N LYS A 125 -1.35 -14.30 0.82
CA LYS A 125 -0.97 -14.99 -0.41
C LYS A 125 -0.74 -14.02 -1.56
N GLY A 126 -1.67 -13.07 -1.79
CA GLY A 126 -1.56 -12.09 -2.86
C GLY A 126 -0.31 -11.23 -2.73
N THR A 127 -0.05 -10.68 -1.54
CA THR A 127 1.17 -9.90 -1.28
C THR A 127 2.43 -10.74 -1.47
N MET A 128 2.43 -11.98 -0.98
CA MET A 128 3.56 -12.91 -1.14
C MET A 128 3.86 -13.19 -2.62
N LEU A 129 2.84 -13.45 -3.43
CA LEU A 129 2.98 -13.70 -4.86
C LEU A 129 3.50 -12.48 -5.61
N MET A 130 3.01 -11.29 -5.29
CA MET A 130 3.50 -10.03 -5.86
C MET A 130 4.97 -9.77 -5.54
N ILE A 131 5.38 -9.98 -4.28
CA ILE A 131 6.77 -9.83 -3.87
C ILE A 131 7.64 -10.87 -4.59
N HIS A 132 7.20 -12.11 -4.67
CA HIS A 132 7.94 -13.21 -5.31
C HIS A 132 8.20 -12.91 -6.78
N GLU A 133 7.17 -12.66 -7.56
CA GLU A 133 7.30 -12.45 -9.02
C GLU A 133 8.03 -11.14 -9.37
N MET A 134 7.72 -10.05 -8.69
CA MET A 134 8.39 -8.77 -8.95
C MET A 134 9.80 -8.75 -8.40
N GLY A 135 10.00 -9.24 -7.18
CA GLY A 135 11.30 -9.26 -6.51
C GLY A 135 12.31 -10.13 -7.24
N THR A 136 11.90 -11.28 -7.78
CA THR A 136 12.79 -12.11 -8.62
C THR A 136 13.33 -11.32 -9.81
N ARG A 137 12.49 -10.59 -10.52
CA ARG A 137 12.92 -9.76 -11.66
C ARG A 137 13.77 -8.56 -11.24
N MET A 138 13.48 -7.96 -10.08
CA MET A 138 14.30 -6.90 -9.52
C MET A 138 15.69 -7.41 -9.13
N LEU A 139 15.79 -8.63 -8.59
CA LEU A 139 17.07 -9.30 -8.29
C LEU A 139 17.88 -9.56 -9.57
N GLU A 140 17.27 -10.08 -10.62
CA GLU A 140 17.89 -10.30 -11.93
C GLU A 140 18.40 -9.00 -12.54
N ARG A 141 17.66 -7.89 -12.35
CA ARG A 141 18.06 -6.56 -12.81
C ARG A 141 19.12 -5.89 -11.93
N GLY A 142 19.35 -6.38 -10.72
CA GLY A 142 20.35 -5.85 -9.78
C GLY A 142 19.87 -4.67 -8.94
N ARG A 143 18.58 -4.31 -8.95
CA ARG A 143 18.01 -3.22 -8.13
C ARG A 143 16.51 -3.30 -7.98
N GLY A 144 15.98 -2.76 -6.87
CA GLY A 144 14.53 -2.60 -6.65
C GLY A 144 14.18 -2.17 -5.24
N SER A 145 12.97 -1.68 -5.07
CA SER A 145 12.41 -1.36 -3.76
C SER A 145 10.95 -1.80 -3.68
N ILE A 146 10.58 -2.47 -2.58
CA ILE A 146 9.24 -2.96 -2.33
C ILE A 146 8.74 -2.35 -1.02
N VAL A 147 7.54 -1.76 -1.06
CA VAL A 147 6.86 -1.23 0.13
C VAL A 147 5.53 -1.94 0.29
N ASN A 148 5.34 -2.58 1.42
CA ASN A 148 4.10 -3.28 1.77
C ASN A 148 3.26 -2.42 2.70
N ILE A 149 2.01 -2.15 2.35
CA ILE A 149 1.09 -1.38 3.19
C ILE A 149 0.48 -2.29 4.25
N ALA A 150 0.95 -2.11 5.48
CA ALA A 150 0.44 -2.75 6.69
C ALA A 150 -0.68 -1.90 7.34
N SER A 151 -0.72 -1.78 8.65
CA SER A 151 -1.71 -1.00 9.40
C SER A 151 -1.27 -0.81 10.86
N THR A 152 -1.85 0.17 11.55
CA THR A 152 -1.74 0.35 13.01
C THR A 152 -2.23 -0.86 13.82
N VAL A 153 -3.07 -1.72 13.24
CA VAL A 153 -3.58 -2.93 13.93
C VAL A 153 -2.47 -3.90 14.31
N VAL A 154 -1.30 -3.84 13.66
CA VAL A 154 -0.14 -4.67 14.02
C VAL A 154 0.55 -4.23 15.32
N VAL A 155 0.14 -3.14 15.94
CA VAL A 155 0.62 -2.71 17.26
C VAL A 155 -0.49 -2.82 18.30
N ARG A 156 -1.71 -2.40 17.96
CA ARG A 156 -2.83 -2.36 18.92
C ARG A 156 -3.70 -3.63 18.91
N GLY A 157 -3.59 -4.45 17.87
CA GLY A 157 -4.59 -5.49 17.58
C GLY A 157 -5.90 -4.89 17.03
N SER A 158 -6.84 -5.76 16.71
CA SER A 158 -8.20 -5.38 16.31
C SER A 158 -9.22 -6.27 17.02
N PRO A 159 -9.83 -5.79 18.11
CA PRO A 159 -10.81 -6.61 18.84
C PRO A 159 -12.07 -6.90 18.02
N ARG A 160 -12.33 -6.12 16.98
CA ARG A 160 -13.47 -6.34 16.07
C ARG A 160 -13.13 -7.32 14.95
N ALA A 161 -11.95 -7.19 14.35
CA ALA A 161 -11.56 -7.89 13.12
C ALA A 161 -10.19 -8.59 13.30
N PRO A 162 -10.12 -9.68 14.09
CA PRO A 162 -8.87 -10.40 14.32
C PRO A 162 -8.28 -10.98 13.04
N GLN A 163 -9.12 -11.39 12.06
CA GLN A 163 -8.69 -11.86 10.75
C GLN A 163 -7.92 -10.77 9.98
N TYR A 164 -8.39 -9.53 10.01
CA TYR A 164 -7.68 -8.40 9.39
C TYR A 164 -6.33 -8.14 10.08
N ALA A 165 -6.32 -8.18 11.41
CA ALA A 165 -5.07 -8.06 12.17
C ALA A 165 -4.07 -9.17 11.79
N ALA A 166 -4.53 -10.42 11.71
CA ALA A 166 -3.71 -11.56 11.28
C ALA A 166 -3.11 -11.35 9.87
N GLY A 167 -3.92 -10.88 8.91
CA GLY A 167 -3.45 -10.52 7.57
C GLY A 167 -2.35 -9.47 7.61
N LYS A 168 -2.56 -8.39 8.37
CA LYS A 168 -1.58 -7.29 8.46
C LYS A 168 -0.32 -7.66 9.26
N TYR A 169 -0.41 -8.55 10.24
CA TYR A 169 0.78 -9.15 10.87
C TYR A 169 1.56 -10.06 9.91
N GLY A 170 0.85 -10.83 9.07
CA GLY A 170 1.46 -11.64 8.02
C GLY A 170 2.33 -10.81 7.07
N ILE A 171 1.90 -9.59 6.71
CA ILE A 171 2.68 -8.65 5.90
C ILE A 171 4.01 -8.29 6.55
N LEU A 172 4.09 -8.14 7.87
CA LEU A 172 5.35 -7.86 8.55
C LEU A 172 6.31 -9.06 8.48
N GLY A 173 5.78 -10.28 8.62
CA GLY A 173 6.55 -11.51 8.45
C GLY A 173 7.12 -11.64 7.05
N LEU A 174 6.31 -11.42 6.02
CA LEU A 174 6.73 -11.39 4.61
C LEU A 174 7.80 -10.30 4.37
N THR A 175 7.59 -9.11 4.92
CA THR A 175 8.55 -7.99 4.78
C THR A 175 9.93 -8.37 5.30
N LYS A 176 10.02 -8.93 6.51
CA LYS A 176 11.30 -9.33 7.11
C LYS A 176 11.97 -10.48 6.34
N SER A 177 11.18 -11.48 5.96
CA SER A 177 11.70 -12.66 5.27
C SER A 177 12.27 -12.29 3.90
N TYR A 178 11.52 -11.52 3.10
CA TYR A 178 12.00 -11.10 1.79
C TYR A 178 13.09 -10.02 1.86
N ALA A 179 13.08 -9.15 2.86
CA ALA A 179 14.18 -8.22 3.09
C ALA A 179 15.51 -8.94 3.30
N SER A 180 15.52 -10.02 4.09
CA SER A 180 16.70 -10.86 4.30
C SER A 180 17.09 -11.64 3.04
N ALA A 181 16.11 -12.20 2.32
CA ALA A 181 16.38 -13.01 1.13
C ALA A 181 16.87 -12.19 -0.06
N PHE A 182 16.46 -10.91 -0.19
CA PHE A 182 16.74 -10.07 -1.34
C PHE A 182 17.90 -9.09 -1.14
N ALA A 183 18.37 -8.95 0.09
CA ALA A 183 19.54 -8.12 0.38
C ALA A 183 20.81 -8.67 -0.29
N PRO A 184 21.73 -7.81 -0.71
CA PRO A 184 21.71 -6.35 -0.63
C PRO A 184 21.01 -5.67 -1.82
N THR A 185 20.43 -6.42 -2.74
CA THR A 185 20.02 -5.96 -4.08
C THR A 185 18.66 -5.27 -4.08
N VAL A 186 17.68 -5.82 -3.35
CA VAL A 186 16.31 -5.28 -3.30
C VAL A 186 15.93 -5.02 -1.85
N ARG A 187 15.46 -3.81 -1.58
CA ARG A 187 14.95 -3.42 -0.26
C ARG A 187 13.48 -3.78 -0.14
N VAL A 188 13.07 -4.28 1.01
CA VAL A 188 11.66 -4.59 1.30
C VAL A 188 11.31 -4.01 2.66
N ASN A 189 10.36 -3.06 2.70
CA ASN A 189 9.92 -2.40 3.91
C ASN A 189 8.40 -2.43 4.04
N ALA A 190 7.89 -2.19 5.23
CA ALA A 190 6.47 -2.05 5.51
C ALA A 190 6.13 -0.66 6.02
N PHE A 191 4.97 -0.16 5.62
CA PHE A 191 4.40 1.11 6.08
C PHE A 191 3.05 0.88 6.75
N GLY A 192 2.87 1.39 7.95
CA GLY A 192 1.63 1.32 8.73
C GLY A 192 0.93 2.67 8.77
N PRO A 193 -0.04 2.94 7.90
CA PRO A 193 -0.83 4.15 8.00
C PRO A 193 -1.75 4.12 9.22
N GLY A 194 -1.96 5.28 9.82
CA GLY A 194 -3.07 5.52 10.73
C GLY A 194 -4.40 5.71 10.02
N PHE A 195 -5.38 6.23 10.73
CA PHE A 195 -6.64 6.64 10.12
C PHE A 195 -6.41 7.77 9.14
N MET A 196 -7.11 7.71 8.00
CA MET A 196 -7.14 8.73 6.96
C MET A 196 -8.56 8.84 6.40
N GLU A 197 -8.99 10.02 6.05
CA GLU A 197 -10.33 10.25 5.50
C GLU A 197 -10.36 9.94 3.98
N THR A 198 -10.30 8.65 3.64
CA THR A 198 -10.62 8.19 2.30
C THR A 198 -12.14 8.16 2.09
N GLU A 199 -12.60 8.21 0.84
CA GLU A 199 -14.02 8.09 0.51
C GLU A 199 -14.68 6.87 1.18
N ALA A 200 -13.99 5.74 1.18
CA ALA A 200 -14.47 4.51 1.82
C ALA A 200 -14.66 4.65 3.35
N ILE A 201 -13.90 5.50 4.02
CA ILE A 201 -14.07 5.77 5.46
C ILE A 201 -15.15 6.83 5.69
N LEU A 202 -15.20 7.89 4.88
CA LEU A 202 -16.17 8.96 5.01
C LEU A 202 -17.61 8.49 4.82
N THR A 203 -17.83 7.46 4.01
CA THR A 203 -19.15 6.87 3.76
C THR A 203 -19.58 5.85 4.83
N ARG A 204 -18.73 5.52 5.80
CA ARG A 204 -19.03 4.53 6.85
C ARG A 204 -19.98 5.10 7.91
N PRO A 205 -21.09 4.41 8.22
CA PRO A 205 -22.01 4.85 9.27
C PRO A 205 -21.33 4.97 10.65
N ASP A 206 -20.46 4.01 11.00
CA ASP A 206 -19.76 4.01 12.30
C ASP A 206 -18.75 5.17 12.43
N TRP A 207 -18.19 5.64 11.32
CA TRP A 207 -17.30 6.80 11.30
C TRP A 207 -18.03 8.07 11.71
N ASN A 208 -19.23 8.25 11.18
CA ASN A 208 -20.07 9.42 11.40
C ASN A 208 -20.88 9.36 12.71
N SER A 209 -20.87 8.22 13.43
CA SER A 209 -21.59 8.02 14.69
C SER A 209 -20.67 7.91 15.91
N GLY A 210 -19.61 8.73 15.97
CA GLY A 210 -18.75 8.88 17.14
C GLY A 210 -17.40 8.13 17.07
N ARG A 211 -17.13 7.36 15.98
CA ARG A 211 -15.82 6.71 15.81
C ARG A 211 -14.73 7.74 15.51
N LYS A 212 -15.04 8.75 14.68
CA LYS A 212 -14.12 9.83 14.35
C LYS A 212 -13.65 10.58 15.58
N GLU A 213 -14.57 11.00 16.44
CA GLU A 213 -14.30 11.70 17.69
C GLU A 213 -13.44 10.86 18.65
N ARG A 214 -13.71 9.57 18.73
CA ARG A 214 -12.92 8.63 19.53
C ARG A 214 -11.50 8.49 18.98
N VAL A 215 -11.31 8.38 17.66
CA VAL A 215 -10.00 8.33 17.04
C VAL A 215 -9.23 9.62 17.31
N LEU A 216 -9.88 10.78 17.14
CA LEU A 216 -9.28 12.07 17.41
C LEU A 216 -8.83 12.20 18.87
N SER A 217 -9.68 11.81 19.84
CA SER A 217 -9.35 11.88 21.26
C SER A 217 -8.18 10.98 21.68
N GLN A 218 -7.90 9.93 20.89
CA GLN A 218 -6.80 8.99 21.11
C GLN A 218 -5.56 9.29 20.27
N THR A 219 -5.62 10.31 19.42
CA THR A 219 -4.51 10.68 18.53
C THR A 219 -3.77 11.88 19.09
N PRO A 220 -2.52 11.74 19.63
CA PRO A 220 -1.76 12.85 20.21
C PRO A 220 -1.61 14.06 19.30
N MET A 221 -1.48 13.86 17.97
CA MET A 221 -1.44 14.96 17.00
C MET A 221 -2.77 15.72 16.86
N GLY A 222 -3.87 15.28 17.49
CA GLY A 222 -5.17 15.94 17.54
C GLY A 222 -5.89 16.10 16.21
N ARG A 223 -5.43 15.44 15.14
CA ARG A 223 -6.03 15.51 13.81
C ARG A 223 -5.88 14.19 13.04
N ILE A 224 -6.73 14.03 12.04
CA ILE A 224 -6.60 12.98 11.04
C ILE A 224 -5.89 13.60 9.83
N PRO A 225 -4.79 12.98 9.33
CA PRO A 225 -4.05 13.52 8.20
C PRO A 225 -4.83 13.35 6.89
N ALA A 226 -4.51 14.21 5.92
CA ALA A 226 -4.90 13.97 4.54
C ALA A 226 -4.16 12.72 4.01
N PRO A 227 -4.80 11.90 3.14
CA PRO A 227 -4.15 10.73 2.55
C PRO A 227 -2.80 11.03 1.87
N GLU A 228 -2.65 12.23 1.30
CA GLU A 228 -1.45 12.71 0.64
C GLU A 228 -0.25 12.83 1.59
N GLU A 229 -0.48 13.19 2.86
CA GLU A 229 0.58 13.26 3.89
C GLU A 229 1.13 11.86 4.19
N LEU A 230 0.23 10.87 4.32
CA LEU A 230 0.62 9.48 4.55
C LEU A 230 1.29 8.87 3.31
N ALA A 231 0.83 9.21 2.11
CA ALA A 231 1.44 8.76 0.87
C ALA A 231 2.89 9.25 0.74
N ALA A 232 3.18 10.50 1.11
CA ALA A 232 4.54 11.04 1.10
C ALA A 232 5.50 10.27 2.02
N ALA A 233 5.00 9.87 3.21
CA ALA A 233 5.77 9.08 4.18
C ALA A 233 5.96 7.63 3.71
N ALA A 234 4.94 7.01 3.12
CA ALA A 234 5.05 5.66 2.55
C ALA A 234 6.06 5.63 1.38
N LEU A 235 5.99 6.60 0.48
CA LEU A 235 6.88 6.71 -0.67
C LEU A 235 8.33 6.96 -0.27
N PHE A 236 8.61 7.62 0.85
CA PHE A 236 9.97 7.78 1.37
C PHE A 236 10.71 6.44 1.47
N LEU A 237 10.05 5.38 1.92
CA LEU A 237 10.66 4.05 2.03
C LEU A 237 11.11 3.46 0.69
N ALA A 238 10.51 3.92 -0.41
CA ALA A 238 10.86 3.47 -1.76
C ALA A 238 12.02 4.27 -2.39
N THR A 239 12.35 5.45 -1.85
CA THR A 239 13.37 6.36 -2.40
C THR A 239 14.80 5.94 -2.04
N ASP A 240 15.76 6.58 -2.71
CA ASP A 240 17.19 6.41 -2.42
C ASP A 240 17.59 7.04 -1.07
N ASP A 241 16.78 7.97 -0.53
CA ASP A 241 16.97 8.50 0.84
C ASP A 241 16.82 7.42 1.91
N ALA A 242 16.11 6.33 1.60
CA ALA A 242 15.97 5.14 2.44
C ALA A 242 16.91 3.99 2.03
N ALA A 243 18.03 4.27 1.37
CA ALA A 243 18.93 3.25 0.79
C ALA A 243 19.43 2.21 1.80
N HIS A 244 19.58 2.58 3.08
CA HIS A 244 20.01 1.65 4.14
C HIS A 244 18.87 1.08 4.97
N MET A 245 17.63 1.23 4.50
CA MET A 245 16.44 0.71 5.18
C MET A 245 15.89 -0.51 4.46
N THR A 246 15.95 -1.67 5.11
CA THR A 246 15.29 -2.92 4.67
C THR A 246 14.81 -3.71 5.88
N GLY A 247 13.70 -4.44 5.76
CA GLY A 247 13.08 -5.19 6.85
C GLY A 247 12.40 -4.32 7.92
N ASN A 248 12.29 -3.02 7.71
CA ASN A 248 11.70 -2.09 8.66
C ASN A 248 10.17 -2.01 8.52
N PHE A 249 9.56 -1.67 9.65
CA PHE A 249 8.16 -1.28 9.72
C PHE A 249 8.08 0.14 10.29
N ILE A 250 7.55 1.07 9.51
CA ILE A 250 7.37 2.46 9.92
C ILE A 250 5.89 2.77 10.06
N MET A 251 5.54 3.31 11.22
CA MET A 251 4.19 3.80 11.53
C MET A 251 4.07 5.29 11.26
N CYS A 252 2.94 5.69 10.69
CA CYS A 252 2.58 7.10 10.50
C CYS A 252 1.09 7.28 10.86
N ASP A 253 0.82 7.48 12.15
CA ASP A 253 -0.53 7.45 12.72
C ASP A 253 -0.81 8.59 13.72
N GLY A 254 0.04 9.59 13.77
CA GLY A 254 -0.10 10.72 14.69
C GLY A 254 0.02 10.34 16.17
N GLY A 255 0.63 9.19 16.46
CA GLY A 255 0.79 8.65 17.82
C GLY A 255 -0.42 7.81 18.29
N TYR A 256 -1.40 7.56 17.44
CA TYR A 256 -2.61 6.78 17.81
C TYR A 256 -2.28 5.40 18.38
N SER A 257 -1.23 4.75 17.92
CA SER A 257 -0.83 3.42 18.39
C SER A 257 0.12 3.45 19.60
N MET A 258 0.52 4.62 20.10
CA MET A 258 1.32 4.71 21.33
C MET A 258 0.51 4.19 22.50
N ILE A 259 1.06 3.16 23.19
CA ILE A 259 0.43 2.57 24.37
C ILE A 259 0.90 3.37 25.58
N GLY A 260 -0.04 3.88 26.39
CA GLY A 260 0.27 4.55 27.65
C GLY A 260 0.58 6.03 27.55
N ALA A 261 0.11 6.71 26.51
CA ALA A 261 0.08 8.17 26.46
C ALA A 261 -1.14 8.71 27.20
#